data_3f1914d3e06b0919b0a112a516ca642d
#
_entry.id   3f1914d3e06b0919b0a112a516ca642d
#
_cell.length_a   1.000
_cell.length_b   1.000
_cell.length_c   1.000
_cell.angle_alpha   90.00
_cell.angle_beta   90.00
_cell.angle_gamma   90.00
#
_symmetry.space_group_name_H-M   'P 1'
#
loop_
_entity.id
_entity.type
_entity.pdbx_description
1 polymer ?
#
loop_
_entity_poly.entity_id
_entity_poly.type
_entity_poly.pdbx_seq_one_letter_code
_entity_poly.pdbx_strand_id
1 'polypeptide(L)'
;MAAREKRSADAESVPVTVADGIHTHGVLNQHPKLSSTSGTDSSAKSASNGSSSDLAFRVGISEDSNKKWRRAMEDAHAFIYDFGDVHGQGFFGIFDGHAGKDAAEWCGQNFHQYLLKTLDKNEGKPVPDILNITFHSVDRELANLASQKGSSSGCTAAVAFLRLEDDSGQALKPGEEDREGSTKDADGVATAGEQSTERGSGDGIWGKLSKRFDSSDSKSKGKQSSSPRRVLYTANVGDARAVLCRGGKAVRLTYDHKGSDAQEAKRITDAGGFVMNARVNGVLAVTRSLGDSAMKEFVVGSPYTTETVLSSEDSFLIIACDGLWDVIEDQEAVNLIRDEQDPQAASQKLLEHALNEFSTDNTSVMVVRFSSS
;
A
#
# COMPACT_ATOMS: atom_id res chain seq x y z
N MET A 1 49.61 4.96 -27.75
CA MET A 1 48.88 3.78 -27.28
C MET A 1 48.87 3.84 -25.76
N ALA A 2 47.77 4.30 -25.17
CA ALA A 2 47.55 4.34 -23.74
C ALA A 2 46.32 3.47 -23.44
N ALA A 3 46.55 2.45 -22.63
CA ALA A 3 45.55 1.49 -22.23
C ALA A 3 44.48 2.19 -21.33
N ARG A 4 43.24 2.08 -21.69
CA ARG A 4 42.08 2.58 -20.96
C ARG A 4 41.67 1.49 -19.95
N GLU A 5 42.10 1.63 -18.70
CA GLU A 5 41.60 0.79 -17.60
C GLU A 5 40.10 1.02 -17.44
N LYS A 6 39.33 -0.05 -17.62
CA LYS A 6 37.93 -0.12 -17.19
C LYS A 6 37.91 -0.26 -15.68
N ARG A 7 37.59 0.82 -14.96
CA ARG A 7 37.16 0.70 -13.57
C ARG A 7 35.69 0.29 -13.60
N SER A 8 35.39 -0.89 -13.11
CA SER A 8 34.03 -1.30 -12.75
C SER A 8 33.57 -0.38 -11.61
N ALA A 9 32.48 0.35 -11.83
CA ALA A 9 31.79 1.04 -10.76
C ALA A 9 31.02 -0.03 -9.99
N ASP A 10 31.49 -0.35 -8.78
CA ASP A 10 30.72 -1.14 -7.83
C ASP A 10 29.56 -0.26 -7.36
N ALA A 11 28.40 -0.44 -8.00
CA ALA A 11 27.15 0.04 -7.47
C ALA A 11 26.83 -0.82 -6.24
N GLU A 12 26.92 -0.23 -5.05
CA GLU A 12 26.35 -0.84 -3.87
C GLU A 12 24.82 -0.75 -3.97
N SER A 13 24.23 -1.67 -4.75
CA SER A 13 22.83 -2.00 -4.61
C SER A 13 22.69 -2.81 -3.33
N VAL A 14 21.93 -2.32 -2.37
CA VAL A 14 21.61 -3.09 -1.17
C VAL A 14 20.37 -3.93 -1.47
N PRO A 15 20.52 -5.24 -1.75
CA PRO A 15 19.36 -6.08 -1.96
C PRO A 15 18.62 -6.26 -0.64
N VAL A 16 17.37 -5.84 -0.59
CA VAL A 16 16.48 -6.13 0.53
C VAL A 16 15.93 -7.53 0.29
N THR A 17 16.39 -8.50 1.04
CA THR A 17 15.83 -9.85 1.01
C THR A 17 14.41 -9.82 1.52
N VAL A 18 13.50 -10.54 0.84
CA VAL A 18 12.15 -10.82 1.31
C VAL A 18 12.27 -11.50 2.68
N ALA A 19 11.99 -10.75 3.73
CA ALA A 19 11.93 -11.26 5.09
C ALA A 19 10.59 -10.83 5.70
N ASP A 20 10.00 -11.70 6.49
CA ASP A 20 8.79 -11.43 7.27
C ASP A 20 8.98 -10.16 8.09
N GLY A 21 8.23 -9.11 7.78
CA GLY A 21 8.27 -7.90 8.60
C GLY A 21 8.13 -6.58 7.87
N ILE A 22 8.14 -5.54 8.65
CA ILE A 22 8.05 -4.14 8.24
C ILE A 22 9.44 -3.69 7.80
N HIS A 23 9.58 -3.26 6.55
CA HIS A 23 10.79 -2.62 6.06
C HIS A 23 10.51 -1.16 5.74
N THR A 24 11.20 -0.26 6.44
CA THR A 24 11.28 1.16 6.11
C THR A 24 12.75 1.53 5.94
N HIS A 25 13.10 2.29 4.91
CA HIS A 25 14.46 2.78 4.77
C HIS A 25 14.76 3.75 5.92
N GLY A 26 15.64 3.33 6.83
CA GLY A 26 16.14 4.15 7.95
C GLY A 26 15.62 3.83 9.35
N VAL A 27 14.56 3.02 9.55
CA VAL A 27 14.12 2.66 10.91
C VAL A 27 13.52 1.26 10.96
N LEU A 28 14.13 0.39 11.75
CA LEU A 28 13.50 -0.84 12.25
C LEU A 28 12.40 -0.47 13.25
N ASN A 29 11.14 -0.59 12.88
CA ASN A 29 10.06 -0.49 13.84
C ASN A 29 10.09 -1.71 14.78
N GLN A 30 10.51 -1.48 16.02
CA GLN A 30 10.47 -2.51 17.06
C GLN A 30 9.02 -2.72 17.48
N HIS A 31 8.54 -3.96 17.41
CA HIS A 31 7.35 -4.38 18.13
C HIS A 31 7.46 -4.02 19.62
N PRO A 32 6.36 -3.71 20.34
CA PRO A 32 6.41 -3.44 21.76
C PRO A 32 7.02 -4.65 22.50
N LYS A 33 8.10 -4.40 23.23
CA LYS A 33 8.82 -5.41 23.99
C LYS A 33 7.91 -6.06 25.02
N LEU A 34 7.63 -7.36 24.89
CA LEU A 34 7.37 -8.19 26.05
C LEU A 34 8.69 -8.31 26.84
N SER A 35 8.63 -8.02 28.12
CA SER A 35 9.74 -8.03 29.06
C SER A 35 10.55 -9.34 28.99
N SER A 36 11.85 -9.22 28.68
CA SER A 36 12.79 -10.32 28.75
C SER A 36 13.30 -10.50 30.19
N THR A 37 13.04 -11.64 30.78
CA THR A 37 13.87 -12.18 31.86
C THR A 37 15.02 -12.99 31.24
N SER A 38 16.23 -12.69 31.68
CA SER A 38 17.48 -13.34 31.26
C SER A 38 17.51 -14.84 31.57
N GLY A 39 17.87 -15.65 30.57
CA GLY A 39 18.21 -17.04 30.73
C GLY A 39 19.00 -17.51 29.53
N THR A 40 20.30 -17.75 29.77
CA THR A 40 21.23 -18.43 28.84
C THR A 40 20.79 -19.87 28.65
N ASP A 41 20.44 -20.30 27.42
CA ASP A 41 20.79 -21.65 27.00
C ASP A 41 20.78 -21.79 25.46
N SER A 42 21.84 -22.45 24.98
CA SER A 42 22.15 -22.72 23.60
C SER A 42 21.39 -23.99 23.15
N SER A 43 20.41 -23.83 22.25
CA SER A 43 20.02 -24.90 21.33
C SER A 43 19.25 -24.32 20.14
N ALA A 44 19.92 -24.30 18.99
CA ALA A 44 19.29 -23.99 17.71
C ALA A 44 18.21 -25.03 17.40
N LYS A 45 16.93 -24.66 17.54
CA LYS A 45 15.83 -25.37 16.90
C LYS A 45 15.50 -24.65 15.62
N SER A 46 15.66 -25.34 14.51
CA SER A 46 15.20 -24.97 13.18
C SER A 46 13.75 -24.49 13.23
N ALA A 47 13.54 -23.20 12.94
CA ALA A 47 12.21 -22.69 12.65
C ALA A 47 11.72 -23.38 11.36
N SER A 48 10.57 -24.00 11.43
CA SER A 48 9.89 -24.65 10.32
C SER A 48 9.59 -23.63 9.22
N ASN A 49 10.03 -23.96 7.99
CA ASN A 49 9.62 -23.30 6.76
C ASN A 49 8.07 -23.21 6.68
N GLY A 50 7.51 -22.04 6.96
CA GLY A 50 6.20 -21.68 6.46
C GLY A 50 6.27 -21.71 4.93
N SER A 51 5.43 -22.48 4.28
CA SER A 51 5.44 -22.58 2.82
C SER A 51 5.12 -21.20 2.24
N SER A 52 5.87 -20.77 1.23
CA SER A 52 5.68 -19.47 0.55
C SER A 52 4.35 -19.37 -0.24
N SER A 53 3.46 -20.34 -0.05
CA SER A 53 2.16 -20.45 -0.74
C SER A 53 1.02 -19.65 -0.08
N ASP A 54 1.20 -19.12 1.14
CA ASP A 54 0.12 -18.47 1.88
C ASP A 54 0.10 -16.93 1.80
N LEU A 55 1.10 -16.32 1.17
CA LEU A 55 1.13 -14.85 1.06
C LEU A 55 0.21 -14.36 -0.07
N ALA A 56 -0.68 -13.42 0.24
CA ALA A 56 -1.58 -12.78 -0.74
C ALA A 56 -0.83 -11.99 -1.83
N PHE A 57 0.38 -11.55 -1.51
CA PHE A 57 1.30 -10.85 -2.42
C PHE A 57 2.75 -10.97 -1.93
N ARG A 58 3.70 -10.65 -2.82
CA ARG A 58 5.12 -10.54 -2.50
C ARG A 58 5.65 -9.19 -2.99
N VAL A 59 6.60 -8.60 -2.27
CA VAL A 59 7.16 -7.29 -2.58
C VAL A 59 8.66 -7.41 -2.85
N GLY A 60 9.12 -6.69 -3.87
CA GLY A 60 10.54 -6.42 -4.12
C GLY A 60 10.74 -4.93 -4.25
N ILE A 61 11.85 -4.43 -3.70
CA ILE A 61 12.23 -3.02 -3.76
C ILE A 61 13.70 -2.90 -4.15
N SER A 62 14.00 -2.00 -5.08
CA SER A 62 15.36 -1.66 -5.48
C SER A 62 15.49 -0.15 -5.58
N GLU A 63 16.62 0.38 -5.12
CA GLU A 63 16.90 1.81 -5.11
C GLU A 63 18.36 2.10 -5.40
N ASP A 64 18.62 3.24 -6.03
CA ASP A 64 19.96 3.76 -6.25
C ASP A 64 19.95 5.29 -6.12
N SER A 65 20.88 5.80 -5.33
CA SER A 65 21.06 7.25 -5.16
C SER A 65 21.63 7.93 -6.39
N ASN A 66 22.08 7.17 -7.39
CA ASN A 66 22.68 7.67 -8.63
C ASN A 66 23.80 8.69 -8.38
N LYS A 67 24.77 8.31 -7.56
CA LYS A 67 25.89 9.15 -7.05
C LYS A 67 26.65 9.92 -8.12
N LYS A 68 26.52 9.51 -9.39
CA LYS A 68 27.10 10.25 -10.52
C LYS A 68 26.45 11.62 -10.71
N TRP A 69 25.15 11.73 -10.40
CA TRP A 69 24.34 12.91 -10.67
C TRP A 69 23.80 13.58 -9.40
N ARG A 70 23.47 12.79 -8.37
CA ARG A 70 22.87 13.24 -7.12
C ARG A 70 23.84 13.08 -5.95
N ARG A 71 23.81 14.05 -5.03
CA ARG A 71 24.71 14.07 -3.85
C ARG A 71 24.19 13.19 -2.71
N ALA A 72 22.88 13.01 -2.64
CA ALA A 72 22.21 12.28 -1.58
C ALA A 72 21.06 11.46 -2.16
N MET A 73 20.63 10.46 -1.41
CA MET A 73 19.34 9.78 -1.59
C MET A 73 18.29 10.62 -0.86
N GLU A 74 17.31 11.13 -1.60
CA GLU A 74 16.21 11.90 -1.03
C GLU A 74 14.88 11.12 -1.10
N ASP A 75 14.83 9.99 -1.83
CA ASP A 75 13.68 9.10 -1.85
C ASP A 75 13.56 8.30 -0.55
N ALA A 76 12.34 7.90 -0.25
CA ALA A 76 12.01 6.93 0.78
C ALA A 76 10.86 6.03 0.33
N HIS A 77 10.76 4.86 0.97
CA HIS A 77 9.67 3.92 0.68
C HIS A 77 9.12 3.29 1.97
N ALA A 78 7.96 2.68 1.86
CA ALA A 78 7.39 1.84 2.90
C ALA A 78 6.51 0.76 2.30
N PHE A 79 6.56 -0.46 2.85
CA PHE A 79 5.56 -1.49 2.60
C PHE A 79 5.28 -2.28 3.88
N ILE A 80 4.04 -2.71 4.04
CA ILE A 80 3.58 -3.39 5.26
C ILE A 80 2.68 -4.54 4.83
N TYR A 81 3.03 -5.73 5.28
CA TYR A 81 2.16 -6.91 5.22
C TYR A 81 1.12 -6.85 6.33
N ASP A 82 -0.01 -7.51 6.10
CA ASP A 82 -1.10 -7.63 7.07
C ASP A 82 -1.49 -6.29 7.70
N PHE A 83 -1.60 -5.27 6.85
CA PHE A 83 -1.86 -3.89 7.26
C PHE A 83 -3.18 -3.77 8.02
N GLY A 84 -3.11 -3.20 9.23
CA GLY A 84 -4.26 -3.10 10.13
C GLY A 84 -4.61 -4.43 10.80
N ASP A 85 -3.62 -5.34 10.93
CA ASP A 85 -3.76 -6.66 11.51
C ASP A 85 -4.77 -7.57 10.75
N VAL A 86 -5.00 -7.29 9.47
CA VAL A 86 -5.84 -8.11 8.58
C VAL A 86 -4.95 -8.85 7.61
N HIS A 87 -4.94 -10.19 7.71
CA HIS A 87 -4.11 -11.05 6.87
C HIS A 87 -4.43 -10.85 5.39
N GLY A 88 -3.37 -10.64 4.58
CA GLY A 88 -3.49 -10.39 3.14
C GLY A 88 -3.80 -8.95 2.73
N GLN A 89 -4.06 -8.02 3.66
CA GLN A 89 -4.04 -6.59 3.36
C GLN A 89 -2.61 -6.06 3.25
N GLY A 90 -2.41 -5.00 2.46
CA GLY A 90 -1.08 -4.42 2.25
C GLY A 90 -1.09 -2.91 2.10
N PHE A 91 -0.05 -2.27 2.61
CA PHE A 91 0.26 -0.87 2.33
C PHE A 91 1.58 -0.77 1.59
N PHE A 92 1.65 0.09 0.57
CA PHE A 92 2.82 0.32 -0.27
C PHE A 92 2.95 1.81 -0.54
N GLY A 93 4.17 2.36 -0.50
CA GLY A 93 4.40 3.78 -0.76
C GLY A 93 5.81 4.07 -1.23
N ILE A 94 5.92 4.96 -2.21
CA ILE A 94 7.16 5.61 -2.67
C ILE A 94 6.98 7.10 -2.43
N PHE A 95 8.01 7.73 -1.85
CA PHE A 95 8.08 9.15 -1.50
C PHE A 95 9.37 9.70 -2.07
N ASP A 96 9.27 10.44 -3.14
CA ASP A 96 10.41 11.05 -3.84
C ASP A 96 10.62 12.46 -3.28
N GLY A 97 11.75 12.63 -2.60
CA GLY A 97 12.09 13.83 -1.85
C GLY A 97 12.78 14.88 -2.69
N HIS A 98 12.56 16.15 -2.34
CA HIS A 98 13.25 17.28 -2.94
C HIS A 98 13.52 18.38 -1.90
N ALA A 99 14.58 19.18 -2.18
CA ALA A 99 15.08 20.20 -1.25
C ALA A 99 15.45 19.64 0.13
N GLY A 100 15.93 18.39 0.16
CA GLY A 100 16.25 17.62 1.34
C GLY A 100 15.34 16.40 1.51
N LYS A 101 15.84 15.42 2.23
CA LYS A 101 15.18 14.10 2.42
C LYS A 101 14.15 14.05 3.55
N ASP A 102 14.09 15.08 4.42
CA ASP A 102 13.35 15.03 5.68
C ASP A 102 11.86 14.71 5.50
N ALA A 103 11.21 15.28 4.48
CA ALA A 103 9.79 15.04 4.20
C ALA A 103 9.55 13.59 3.74
N ALA A 104 10.36 13.09 2.80
CA ALA A 104 10.24 11.74 2.28
C ALA A 104 10.53 10.69 3.37
N GLU A 105 11.63 10.83 4.11
CA GLU A 105 11.97 9.93 5.22
C GLU A 105 10.87 9.90 6.28
N TRP A 106 10.33 11.07 6.64
CA TRP A 106 9.24 11.14 7.60
C TRP A 106 7.97 10.45 7.08
N CYS A 107 7.63 10.65 5.80
CA CYS A 107 6.49 9.98 5.17
C CYS A 107 6.67 8.46 5.14
N GLY A 108 7.84 7.95 4.75
CA GLY A 108 8.14 6.52 4.78
C GLY A 108 7.92 5.91 6.17
N GLN A 109 8.30 6.63 7.22
CA GLN A 109 8.18 6.15 8.61
C GLN A 109 6.76 6.27 9.18
N ASN A 110 5.95 7.24 8.75
CA ASN A 110 4.74 7.63 9.48
C ASN A 110 3.44 7.60 8.66
N PHE A 111 3.49 7.72 7.34
CA PHE A 111 2.29 7.86 6.50
C PHE A 111 1.27 6.73 6.76
N HIS A 112 1.73 5.49 6.79
CA HIS A 112 0.90 4.32 7.04
C HIS A 112 0.16 4.37 8.39
N GLN A 113 0.80 4.93 9.43
CA GLN A 113 0.18 5.09 10.75
C GLN A 113 -0.91 6.16 10.72
N TYR A 114 -0.72 7.22 9.93
CA TYR A 114 -1.75 8.25 9.72
C TYR A 114 -2.93 7.68 8.94
N LEU A 115 -2.68 6.85 7.93
CA LEU A 115 -3.75 6.15 7.20
C LEU A 115 -4.54 5.25 8.14
N LEU A 116 -3.89 4.41 8.93
CA LEU A 116 -4.55 3.52 9.88
C LEU A 116 -5.43 4.29 10.86
N LYS A 117 -4.88 5.33 11.50
CA LYS A 117 -5.64 6.20 12.40
C LYS A 117 -6.83 6.90 11.72
N THR A 118 -6.70 7.21 10.42
CA THR A 118 -7.77 7.89 9.68
C THR A 118 -8.86 6.89 9.29
N LEU A 119 -8.49 5.66 8.94
CA LEU A 119 -9.43 4.54 8.72
C LEU A 119 -10.28 4.30 9.97
N ASP A 120 -9.64 4.13 11.12
CA ASP A 120 -10.32 3.89 12.41
C ASP A 120 -11.30 5.02 12.77
N LYS A 121 -10.89 6.27 12.58
CA LYS A 121 -11.71 7.45 12.95
C LYS A 121 -12.85 7.73 11.98
N ASN A 122 -12.82 7.18 10.79
CA ASN A 122 -13.76 7.46 9.73
C ASN A 122 -14.40 6.18 9.18
N GLU A 123 -14.64 5.20 10.05
CA GLU A 123 -15.32 3.96 9.67
C GLU A 123 -16.61 4.26 8.88
N GLY A 124 -16.79 3.60 7.74
CA GLY A 124 -17.94 3.78 6.86
C GLY A 124 -17.82 4.91 5.82
N LYS A 125 -16.77 5.75 5.85
CA LYS A 125 -16.50 6.67 4.75
C LYS A 125 -15.84 5.94 3.57
N PRO A 126 -16.05 6.43 2.32
CA PRO A 126 -15.31 5.93 1.17
C PRO A 126 -13.80 6.04 1.37
N VAL A 127 -13.04 5.00 1.00
CA VAL A 127 -11.58 4.99 1.17
C VAL A 127 -10.89 6.15 0.41
N PRO A 128 -11.33 6.58 -0.79
CA PRO A 128 -10.77 7.77 -1.43
C PRO A 128 -10.86 9.03 -0.57
N ASP A 129 -11.97 9.24 0.16
CA ASP A 129 -12.12 10.37 1.09
C ASP A 129 -11.17 10.23 2.30
N ILE A 130 -11.00 9.00 2.80
CA ILE A 130 -10.07 8.71 3.89
C ILE A 130 -8.63 8.97 3.46
N LEU A 131 -8.24 8.59 2.24
CA LEU A 131 -6.93 8.89 1.68
C LEU A 131 -6.73 10.40 1.57
N ASN A 132 -7.71 11.15 1.08
CA ASN A 132 -7.64 12.62 1.00
C ASN A 132 -7.43 13.24 2.40
N ILE A 133 -8.19 12.82 3.40
CA ILE A 133 -8.03 13.27 4.79
C ILE A 133 -6.63 12.92 5.33
N THR A 134 -6.12 11.75 4.99
CA THR A 134 -4.78 11.29 5.41
C THR A 134 -3.70 12.18 4.81
N PHE A 135 -3.72 12.44 3.49
CA PHE A 135 -2.76 13.31 2.82
C PHE A 135 -2.73 14.70 3.44
N HIS A 136 -3.89 15.32 3.66
CA HIS A 136 -3.98 16.62 4.32
C HIS A 136 -3.51 16.61 5.78
N SER A 137 -3.69 15.51 6.49
CA SER A 137 -3.21 15.37 7.87
C SER A 137 -1.70 15.24 7.93
N VAL A 138 -1.11 14.46 7.03
CA VAL A 138 0.33 14.30 6.84
C VAL A 138 0.96 15.62 6.43
N ASP A 139 0.40 16.30 5.44
CA ASP A 139 0.90 17.59 4.94
C ASP A 139 0.93 18.66 6.04
N ARG A 140 -0.11 18.71 6.87
CA ARG A 140 -0.16 19.60 8.04
C ARG A 140 0.94 19.29 9.05
N GLU A 141 1.19 18.01 9.30
CA GLU A 141 2.24 17.60 10.25
C GLU A 141 3.63 17.95 9.71
N LEU A 142 3.87 17.73 8.43
CA LEU A 142 5.12 18.15 7.78
C LEU A 142 5.32 19.68 7.88
N ALA A 143 4.27 20.47 7.72
CA ALA A 143 4.33 21.93 7.90
C ALA A 143 4.70 22.30 9.35
N ASN A 144 4.16 21.59 10.36
CA ASN A 144 4.53 21.80 11.75
C ASN A 144 6.01 21.47 12.01
N LEU A 145 6.48 20.34 11.49
CA LEU A 145 7.87 19.91 11.62
C LEU A 145 8.83 20.87 10.89
N ALA A 146 8.46 21.31 9.69
CA ALA A 146 9.22 22.28 8.92
C ALA A 146 9.42 23.60 9.70
N SER A 147 8.36 24.10 10.32
CA SER A 147 8.44 25.34 11.12
C SER A 147 9.32 25.20 12.36
N GLN A 148 9.40 23.99 12.96
CA GLN A 148 10.23 23.72 14.13
C GLN A 148 11.72 23.51 13.76
N LYS A 149 12.00 22.86 12.63
CA LYS A 149 13.35 22.48 12.21
C LYS A 149 13.98 23.47 11.21
N GLY A 150 13.20 24.39 10.66
CA GLY A 150 13.64 25.28 9.57
C GLY A 150 13.87 24.54 8.25
N SER A 151 13.23 23.35 8.06
CA SER A 151 13.33 22.59 6.82
C SER A 151 12.36 23.12 5.78
N SER A 152 12.78 23.12 4.51
CA SER A 152 11.94 23.46 3.35
C SER A 152 11.66 22.27 2.45
N SER A 153 12.02 21.06 2.90
CA SER A 153 11.85 19.85 2.10
C SER A 153 10.38 19.53 1.81
N GLY A 154 10.15 18.97 0.65
CA GLY A 154 8.91 18.36 0.24
C GLY A 154 9.15 16.98 -0.34
N CYS A 155 8.08 16.27 -0.65
CA CYS A 155 8.15 15.03 -1.41
C CYS A 155 6.90 14.81 -2.26
N THR A 156 7.07 14.14 -3.39
CA THR A 156 5.96 13.45 -4.04
C THR A 156 5.52 12.28 -3.18
N ALA A 157 4.38 11.71 -3.45
CA ALA A 157 3.93 10.48 -2.82
C ALA A 157 3.06 9.68 -3.79
N ALA A 158 3.40 8.43 -4.03
CA ALA A 158 2.53 7.45 -4.67
C ALA A 158 2.31 6.31 -3.67
N VAL A 159 1.07 6.16 -3.20
CA VAL A 159 0.71 5.13 -2.22
C VAL A 159 -0.36 4.21 -2.78
N ALA A 160 -0.31 2.95 -2.38
CA ALA A 160 -1.32 1.95 -2.67
C ALA A 160 -1.71 1.21 -1.38
N PHE A 161 -3.01 0.97 -1.21
CA PHE A 161 -3.58 0.22 -0.09
C PHE A 161 -4.41 -0.92 -0.66
N LEU A 162 -3.93 -2.14 -0.50
CA LEU A 162 -4.68 -3.35 -0.80
C LEU A 162 -5.58 -3.69 0.38
N ARG A 163 -6.89 -3.60 0.17
CA ARG A 163 -7.91 -3.85 1.19
C ARG A 163 -8.72 -5.08 0.84
N LEU A 164 -9.07 -5.86 1.85
CA LEU A 164 -10.03 -6.94 1.75
C LEU A 164 -11.41 -6.46 2.16
N GLU A 165 -12.41 -6.74 1.32
CA GLU A 165 -13.79 -6.31 1.51
C GLU A 165 -14.77 -7.46 1.35
N ASP A 166 -15.87 -7.40 2.08
CA ASP A 166 -17.01 -8.28 1.86
C ASP A 166 -17.81 -7.88 0.61
N ASP A 167 -18.86 -8.64 0.28
CA ASP A 167 -19.75 -8.36 -0.85
C ASP A 167 -20.47 -7.01 -0.75
N SER A 168 -20.57 -6.43 0.44
CA SER A 168 -21.16 -5.12 0.68
C SER A 168 -20.17 -3.97 0.53
N GLY A 169 -18.87 -4.26 0.33
CA GLY A 169 -17.78 -3.29 0.26
C GLY A 169 -17.29 -2.81 1.64
N GLN A 170 -17.62 -3.55 2.70
CA GLN A 170 -17.10 -3.26 4.03
C GLN A 170 -15.75 -3.95 4.24
N ALA A 171 -14.86 -3.29 5.01
CA ALA A 171 -13.58 -3.88 5.39
C ALA A 171 -13.78 -5.17 6.18
N LEU A 172 -12.99 -6.18 5.88
CA LEU A 172 -12.84 -7.31 6.79
C LEU A 172 -12.13 -6.86 8.06
N LYS A 173 -12.51 -7.47 9.19
CA LYS A 173 -11.87 -7.24 10.49
C LYS A 173 -10.83 -8.32 10.76
N PRO A 174 -9.85 -8.06 11.63
CA PRO A 174 -8.87 -9.06 12.01
C PRO A 174 -9.53 -10.38 12.46
N GLY A 175 -9.09 -11.52 11.87
CA GLY A 175 -9.63 -12.86 12.13
C GLY A 175 -10.94 -13.17 11.42
N GLU A 176 -11.41 -12.36 10.48
CA GLU A 176 -12.56 -12.66 9.62
C GLU A 176 -12.12 -13.26 8.28
N GLU A 177 -10.87 -13.06 7.88
CA GLU A 177 -10.25 -13.55 6.66
C GLU A 177 -10.18 -15.08 6.59
N ASP A 178 -10.03 -15.79 7.74
CA ASP A 178 -9.85 -17.24 7.83
C ASP A 178 -11.16 -18.03 7.92
N ARG A 179 -12.34 -17.42 7.77
CA ARG A 179 -13.62 -18.10 7.90
C ARG A 179 -14.01 -18.98 6.72
N GLU A 180 -13.19 -19.05 5.69
CA GLU A 180 -13.35 -19.99 4.57
C GLU A 180 -12.57 -21.28 4.85
N GLY A 181 -13.28 -22.38 5.15
CA GLY A 181 -12.70 -23.73 5.07
C GLY A 181 -12.96 -24.67 6.22
N SER A 182 -13.68 -24.30 7.27
CA SER A 182 -13.99 -25.23 8.35
C SER A 182 -15.43 -25.75 8.31
N THR A 183 -15.78 -26.54 7.29
CA THR A 183 -16.83 -27.54 7.43
C THR A 183 -16.22 -28.73 8.13
N LYS A 184 -16.15 -28.72 9.47
CA LYS A 184 -15.93 -29.92 10.23
C LYS A 184 -17.20 -30.70 10.20
N ASP A 185 -17.15 -31.89 9.57
CA ASP A 185 -18.11 -32.95 9.67
C ASP A 185 -18.31 -33.29 11.15
N ALA A 186 -19.45 -32.87 11.67
CA ALA A 186 -19.89 -33.26 13.00
C ALA A 186 -20.84 -34.45 12.81
N ASP A 187 -20.26 -35.63 12.62
CA ASP A 187 -21.02 -36.88 12.83
C ASP A 187 -21.30 -37.02 14.33
N GLY A 188 -22.53 -36.70 14.68
CA GLY A 188 -23.03 -36.80 16.03
C GLY A 188 -23.45 -38.23 16.36
N VAL A 189 -22.77 -38.85 17.30
CA VAL A 189 -23.27 -40.05 17.99
C VAL A 189 -24.27 -39.61 19.05
N ALA A 190 -25.53 -40.03 18.86
CA ALA A 190 -26.57 -39.91 19.86
C ALA A 190 -26.39 -41.00 20.93
N THR A 191 -26.29 -40.60 22.21
CA THR A 191 -26.54 -41.54 23.33
C THR A 191 -27.71 -41.02 24.13
N ALA A 192 -28.71 -41.90 24.26
CA ALA A 192 -29.91 -41.76 25.09
C ALA A 192 -29.61 -42.04 26.56
N GLY A 193 -30.37 -41.43 27.47
CA GLY A 193 -30.38 -41.75 28.91
C GLY A 193 -31.17 -40.72 29.68
N GLU A 194 -32.41 -40.97 29.88
CA GLU A 194 -33.27 -41.29 31.04
C GLU A 194 -33.62 -40.16 32.02
N GLN A 195 -34.89 -39.88 32.01
CA GLN A 195 -35.93 -39.62 33.05
C GLN A 195 -35.52 -39.14 34.45
N SER A 196 -36.20 -38.05 34.90
CA SER A 196 -37.08 -38.12 36.11
C SER A 196 -37.95 -36.85 36.26
N THR A 197 -39.21 -37.03 36.31
CA THR A 197 -40.38 -36.49 37.03
C THR A 197 -40.13 -35.41 38.12
N GLU A 198 -40.96 -34.34 38.21
CA GLU A 198 -42.21 -34.18 38.95
C GLU A 198 -42.81 -32.75 38.85
N ARG A 199 -44.13 -32.77 38.58
CA ARG A 199 -45.31 -32.04 39.11
C ARG A 199 -45.24 -30.62 39.60
N GLY A 200 -46.21 -29.82 39.13
CA GLY A 200 -46.74 -28.63 39.79
C GLY A 200 -47.76 -27.85 38.96
N SER A 201 -49.02 -28.03 39.34
CA SER A 201 -50.28 -27.52 38.75
C SER A 201 -50.46 -26.01 38.79
N GLY A 202 -51.27 -25.45 37.87
CA GLY A 202 -51.82 -24.11 37.95
C GLY A 202 -52.70 -23.71 36.78
N ASP A 203 -54.01 -23.81 36.94
CA ASP A 203 -55.07 -23.51 35.99
C ASP A 203 -55.12 -22.08 35.48
N GLY A 204 -55.59 -21.91 34.25
CA GLY A 204 -55.96 -20.58 33.70
C GLY A 204 -56.52 -20.65 32.27
N ILE A 205 -57.84 -20.83 32.16
CA ILE A 205 -58.70 -20.92 30.97
C ILE A 205 -58.79 -19.59 30.26
N TRP A 206 -58.88 -19.63 28.93
CA TRP A 206 -59.55 -18.84 27.91
C TRP A 206 -58.70 -18.74 26.66
N GLY A 207 -59.03 -19.09 25.46
CA GLY A 207 -60.23 -19.24 24.73
C GLY A 207 -59.84 -19.27 23.24
N LYS A 208 -60.41 -20.23 22.53
CA LYS A 208 -60.26 -20.50 21.09
C LYS A 208 -60.36 -19.27 20.22
N LEU A 209 -59.47 -19.10 19.21
CA LEU A 209 -59.95 -18.91 17.82
C LEU A 209 -58.86 -19.35 16.82
N SER A 210 -59.24 -20.32 16.00
CA SER A 210 -58.52 -20.83 14.85
C SER A 210 -58.51 -19.83 13.70
N LYS A 211 -57.35 -19.60 13.08
CA LYS A 211 -57.25 -19.42 11.63
C LYS A 211 -55.95 -20.03 11.11
N ARG A 212 -56.15 -21.04 10.26
CA ARG A 212 -55.13 -21.56 9.36
C ARG A 212 -54.57 -20.44 8.53
N PHE A 213 -53.27 -20.28 8.51
CA PHE A 213 -52.57 -19.70 7.37
C PHE A 213 -51.35 -20.58 7.06
N ASP A 214 -51.25 -20.83 5.78
CA ASP A 214 -50.33 -21.68 5.08
C ASP A 214 -48.87 -21.46 5.51
N SER A 215 -48.18 -22.54 5.78
CA SER A 215 -46.74 -22.60 5.89
C SER A 215 -46.14 -22.47 4.48
N SER A 216 -45.80 -21.26 4.06
CA SER A 216 -44.88 -21.08 2.96
C SER A 216 -43.44 -21.30 3.52
N ASP A 217 -42.81 -22.37 3.09
CA ASP A 217 -41.39 -22.65 3.22
C ASP A 217 -40.53 -21.43 2.83
N SER A 218 -40.14 -20.63 3.79
CA SER A 218 -39.01 -19.74 3.61
C SER A 218 -37.74 -20.57 3.79
N LYS A 219 -37.32 -21.23 2.70
CA LYS A 219 -35.94 -21.68 2.57
C LYS A 219 -35.04 -20.49 2.86
N SER A 220 -34.41 -20.47 4.02
CA SER A 220 -33.24 -19.63 4.27
C SER A 220 -32.21 -20.00 3.20
N LYS A 221 -32.08 -19.17 2.17
CA LYS A 221 -30.92 -19.23 1.28
C LYS A 221 -29.72 -19.04 2.18
N GLY A 222 -28.98 -20.13 2.44
CA GLY A 222 -27.66 -20.04 3.04
C GLY A 222 -26.88 -19.00 2.24
N LYS A 223 -26.40 -17.97 2.93
CA LYS A 223 -25.51 -16.97 2.37
C LYS A 223 -24.24 -17.76 1.99
N GLN A 224 -24.07 -18.07 0.70
CA GLN A 224 -22.82 -18.60 0.19
C GLN A 224 -21.78 -17.53 0.54
N SER A 225 -20.83 -17.90 1.39
CA SER A 225 -19.66 -17.06 1.67
C SER A 225 -18.90 -16.98 0.35
N SER A 226 -18.88 -15.80 -0.25
CA SER A 226 -18.01 -15.52 -1.40
C SER A 226 -16.64 -15.11 -0.88
N SER A 227 -15.58 -15.46 -1.60
CA SER A 227 -14.22 -15.04 -1.26
C SER A 227 -14.15 -13.52 -1.15
N PRO A 228 -13.37 -12.99 -0.19
CA PRO A 228 -13.23 -11.56 -0.01
C PRO A 228 -12.81 -10.84 -1.30
N ARG A 229 -13.41 -9.69 -1.56
CA ARG A 229 -13.01 -8.85 -2.68
C ARG A 229 -11.68 -8.18 -2.35
N ARG A 230 -10.73 -8.26 -3.26
CA ARG A 230 -9.45 -7.56 -3.17
C ARG A 230 -9.59 -6.23 -3.89
N VAL A 231 -9.49 -5.12 -3.16
CA VAL A 231 -9.63 -3.77 -3.72
C VAL A 231 -8.34 -3.00 -3.50
N LEU A 232 -7.74 -2.54 -4.58
CA LEU A 232 -6.53 -1.73 -4.57
C LEU A 232 -6.92 -0.25 -4.67
N TYR A 233 -6.73 0.48 -3.59
CA TYR A 233 -6.88 1.92 -3.54
C TYR A 233 -5.54 2.59 -3.77
N THR A 234 -5.45 3.53 -4.71
CA THR A 234 -4.23 4.30 -4.92
C THR A 234 -4.47 5.78 -4.70
N ALA A 235 -3.45 6.48 -4.26
CA ALA A 235 -3.46 7.93 -4.14
C ALA A 235 -2.08 8.50 -4.45
N ASN A 236 -2.00 9.62 -5.19
CA ASN A 236 -0.74 10.30 -5.42
C ASN A 236 -0.82 11.82 -5.42
N VAL A 237 0.29 12.44 -5.05
CA VAL A 237 0.65 13.84 -5.31
C VAL A 237 2.04 13.86 -5.96
N GLY A 238 2.24 14.75 -6.93
CA GLY A 238 3.48 14.78 -7.72
C GLY A 238 3.45 13.78 -8.88
N ASP A 239 4.61 13.34 -9.31
CA ASP A 239 4.83 12.53 -10.52
C ASP A 239 5.45 11.16 -10.27
N ALA A 240 5.64 10.76 -9.01
CA ALA A 240 5.75 9.36 -8.65
C ALA A 240 4.47 8.63 -9.07
N ARG A 241 4.60 7.42 -9.64
CA ARG A 241 3.53 6.77 -10.39
C ARG A 241 3.36 5.31 -9.98
N ALA A 242 2.11 4.84 -10.08
CA ALA A 242 1.73 3.44 -9.91
C ALA A 242 1.08 2.90 -11.19
N VAL A 243 1.58 1.75 -11.66
CA VAL A 243 1.12 1.06 -12.88
C VAL A 243 0.82 -0.39 -12.58
N LEU A 244 -0.41 -0.82 -12.84
CA LEU A 244 -0.90 -2.19 -12.69
C LEU A 244 -0.73 -2.96 -13.99
N CYS A 245 -0.23 -4.19 -13.93
CA CYS A 245 -0.25 -5.14 -15.04
C CYS A 245 -1.55 -5.96 -15.00
N ARG A 246 -2.48 -5.68 -15.91
CA ARG A 246 -3.74 -6.40 -16.10
C ARG A 246 -3.76 -7.11 -17.44
N GLY A 247 -3.79 -8.44 -17.47
CA GLY A 247 -3.75 -9.23 -18.70
C GLY A 247 -2.54 -8.90 -19.60
N GLY A 248 -1.39 -8.58 -19.00
CA GLY A 248 -0.17 -8.18 -19.71
C GLY A 248 -0.17 -6.73 -20.22
N LYS A 249 -1.23 -5.95 -19.94
CA LYS A 249 -1.34 -4.53 -20.31
C LYS A 249 -1.06 -3.63 -19.11
N ALA A 250 -0.40 -2.50 -19.37
CA ALA A 250 -0.21 -1.46 -18.38
C ALA A 250 -1.50 -0.68 -18.15
N VAL A 251 -1.89 -0.54 -16.91
CA VAL A 251 -3.01 0.29 -16.45
C VAL A 251 -2.46 1.29 -15.44
N ARG A 252 -2.36 2.56 -15.83
CA ARG A 252 -1.90 3.62 -14.93
C ARG A 252 -2.98 3.91 -13.89
N LEU A 253 -2.63 3.84 -12.60
CA LEU A 253 -3.55 4.05 -11.48
C LEU A 253 -3.39 5.43 -10.82
N THR A 254 -2.37 6.20 -11.22
CA THR A 254 -2.06 7.52 -10.69
C THR A 254 -2.10 8.57 -11.79
N TYR A 255 -2.06 9.83 -11.40
CA TYR A 255 -2.00 10.97 -12.31
C TYR A 255 -0.79 11.83 -11.98
N ASP A 256 0.08 12.07 -12.97
CA ASP A 256 1.31 12.84 -12.77
C ASP A 256 0.98 14.34 -12.70
N HIS A 257 1.29 14.97 -11.58
CA HIS A 257 1.02 16.39 -11.34
C HIS A 257 2.24 17.22 -11.74
N LYS A 258 2.41 17.44 -13.03
CA LYS A 258 3.54 18.22 -13.63
C LYS A 258 3.08 19.60 -14.08
N GLY A 259 4.00 20.57 -14.11
CA GLY A 259 3.71 21.93 -14.58
C GLY A 259 3.36 22.03 -16.07
N SER A 260 3.61 20.97 -16.86
CA SER A 260 3.17 20.84 -18.24
C SER A 260 1.67 20.52 -18.39
N ASP A 261 1.01 20.09 -17.31
CA ASP A 261 -0.43 19.80 -17.31
C ASP A 261 -1.23 21.11 -17.32
N ALA A 262 -2.14 21.24 -18.28
CA ALA A 262 -2.92 22.46 -18.48
C ALA A 262 -3.90 22.74 -17.34
N GLN A 263 -4.44 21.71 -16.66
CA GLN A 263 -5.38 21.88 -15.55
C GLN A 263 -4.62 22.34 -14.30
N GLU A 264 -3.48 21.75 -14.03
CA GLU A 264 -2.62 22.16 -12.92
C GLU A 264 -2.05 23.56 -13.14
N ALA A 265 -1.57 23.88 -14.35
CA ALA A 265 -1.11 25.22 -14.71
C ALA A 265 -2.20 26.28 -14.53
N LYS A 266 -3.45 25.96 -14.95
CA LYS A 266 -4.60 26.84 -14.73
C LYS A 266 -4.90 27.01 -13.23
N ARG A 267 -4.91 25.95 -12.43
CA ARG A 267 -5.12 26.01 -10.97
C ARG A 267 -4.12 26.94 -10.29
N ILE A 268 -2.84 26.83 -10.67
CA ILE A 268 -1.75 27.64 -10.13
C ILE A 268 -1.95 29.13 -10.51
N THR A 269 -2.30 29.39 -11.77
CA THR A 269 -2.54 30.77 -12.24
C THR A 269 -3.77 31.38 -11.57
N ASP A 270 -4.84 30.63 -11.39
CA ASP A 270 -6.05 31.06 -10.67
C ASP A 270 -5.75 31.38 -9.20
N ALA A 271 -4.74 30.73 -8.59
CA ALA A 271 -4.24 31.02 -7.25
C ALA A 271 -3.26 32.21 -7.19
N GLY A 272 -2.99 32.88 -8.32
CA GLY A 272 -2.08 34.01 -8.39
C GLY A 272 -0.60 33.70 -8.64
N GLY A 273 -0.29 32.37 -8.86
CA GLY A 273 1.05 31.95 -9.27
C GLY A 273 1.22 31.92 -10.79
N PHE A 274 2.31 31.36 -11.24
CA PHE A 274 2.59 31.14 -12.67
C PHE A 274 3.38 29.87 -12.89
N VAL A 275 3.35 29.33 -14.10
CA VAL A 275 4.19 28.20 -14.51
C VAL A 275 5.15 28.68 -15.60
N MET A 276 6.45 28.46 -15.38
CA MET A 276 7.51 28.79 -16.32
C MET A 276 8.47 27.60 -16.45
N ASN A 277 8.74 27.17 -17.69
CA ASN A 277 9.56 25.99 -17.98
C ASN A 277 9.09 24.74 -17.22
N ALA A 278 7.78 24.49 -17.20
CA ALA A 278 7.12 23.43 -16.46
C ALA A 278 7.36 23.45 -14.94
N ARG A 279 7.75 24.61 -14.36
CA ARG A 279 7.97 24.80 -12.92
C ARG A 279 7.03 25.83 -12.33
N VAL A 280 6.47 25.51 -11.18
CA VAL A 280 5.64 26.42 -10.38
C VAL A 280 6.51 27.57 -9.89
N ASN A 281 6.10 28.80 -10.23
CA ASN A 281 6.86 30.06 -9.96
C ASN A 281 8.32 29.97 -10.42
N GLY A 282 8.61 29.13 -11.45
CA GLY A 282 9.96 28.92 -11.95
C GLY A 282 10.87 28.09 -11.05
N VAL A 283 10.35 27.50 -9.97
CA VAL A 283 11.12 26.80 -8.93
C VAL A 283 10.84 25.28 -8.93
N LEU A 284 9.63 24.85 -8.59
CA LEU A 284 9.30 23.46 -8.32
C LEU A 284 8.72 22.76 -9.56
N ALA A 285 9.25 21.58 -9.92
CA ALA A 285 8.84 20.83 -11.09
C ALA A 285 7.44 20.20 -10.93
N VAL A 286 7.07 19.82 -9.71
CA VAL A 286 5.78 19.24 -9.40
C VAL A 286 4.77 20.30 -8.98
N THR A 287 3.49 20.06 -9.25
CA THR A 287 2.39 20.98 -8.92
C THR A 287 1.63 20.57 -7.68
N ARG A 288 1.88 19.35 -7.18
CA ARG A 288 1.36 18.82 -5.92
C ARG A 288 2.45 18.05 -5.19
N SER A 289 2.49 18.20 -3.88
CA SER A 289 3.44 17.52 -2.99
C SER A 289 2.95 17.50 -1.55
N LEU A 290 3.63 16.74 -0.70
CA LEU A 290 3.59 16.85 0.75
C LEU A 290 4.80 17.66 1.23
N GLY A 291 4.65 18.45 2.30
CA GLY A 291 5.70 19.40 2.70
C GLY A 291 5.64 20.70 1.91
N ASP A 292 6.75 21.22 1.41
CA ASP A 292 6.83 22.48 0.63
C ASP A 292 6.05 23.64 1.25
N SER A 293 6.14 23.82 2.55
CA SER A 293 5.27 24.74 3.32
C SER A 293 5.30 26.17 2.82
N ALA A 294 6.42 26.59 2.22
CA ALA A 294 6.56 27.94 1.66
C ALA A 294 5.81 28.14 0.34
N MET A 295 5.37 27.06 -0.32
CA MET A 295 4.71 27.10 -1.64
C MET A 295 3.29 26.53 -1.61
N LYS A 296 2.71 26.25 -0.44
CA LYS A 296 1.39 25.60 -0.28
C LYS A 296 0.20 26.32 -0.90
N GLU A 297 0.32 27.61 -1.16
CA GLU A 297 -0.67 28.38 -1.91
C GLU A 297 -0.82 27.87 -3.36
N PHE A 298 0.27 27.35 -3.94
CA PHE A 298 0.35 26.92 -5.33
C PHE A 298 0.52 25.39 -5.45
N VAL A 299 1.28 24.77 -4.55
CA VAL A 299 1.63 23.35 -4.54
C VAL A 299 0.85 22.65 -3.43
N VAL A 300 -0.27 22.04 -3.80
CA VAL A 300 -1.24 21.51 -2.84
C VAL A 300 -0.97 20.02 -2.51
N GLY A 301 -1.37 19.60 -1.31
CA GLY A 301 -1.28 18.21 -0.85
C GLY A 301 -2.51 17.35 -1.17
N SER A 302 -3.42 17.82 -2.03
CA SER A 302 -4.65 17.07 -2.40
C SER A 302 -4.33 15.98 -3.41
N PRO A 303 -4.55 14.68 -3.08
CA PRO A 303 -4.19 13.59 -3.97
C PRO A 303 -5.20 13.37 -5.10
N TYR A 304 -4.73 12.80 -6.21
CA TYR A 304 -5.56 12.03 -7.14
C TYR A 304 -5.74 10.63 -6.56
N THR A 305 -6.94 10.06 -6.64
CA THR A 305 -7.25 8.75 -6.06
C THR A 305 -7.96 7.84 -7.06
N THR A 306 -7.66 6.53 -6.99
CA THR A 306 -8.40 5.50 -7.73
C THR A 306 -8.78 4.34 -6.82
N GLU A 307 -9.84 3.63 -7.23
CA GLU A 307 -10.30 2.38 -6.65
C GLU A 307 -10.32 1.32 -7.75
N THR A 308 -9.67 0.18 -7.52
CA THR A 308 -9.52 -0.87 -8.51
C THR A 308 -9.80 -2.23 -7.88
N VAL A 309 -10.89 -2.87 -8.27
CA VAL A 309 -11.14 -4.26 -7.87
C VAL A 309 -10.15 -5.15 -8.61
N LEU A 310 -9.36 -5.92 -7.87
CA LEU A 310 -8.40 -6.86 -8.43
C LEU A 310 -9.12 -8.14 -8.89
N SER A 311 -8.60 -8.70 -9.96
CA SER A 311 -9.04 -9.95 -10.59
C SER A 311 -7.86 -10.90 -10.82
N SER A 312 -8.11 -12.09 -11.32
CA SER A 312 -7.06 -13.03 -11.72
C SER A 312 -6.19 -12.56 -12.89
N GLU A 313 -6.60 -11.50 -13.61
CA GLU A 313 -5.79 -10.90 -14.67
C GLU A 313 -4.72 -9.93 -14.12
N ASP A 314 -4.81 -9.54 -12.86
CA ASP A 314 -3.89 -8.59 -12.22
C ASP A 314 -2.67 -9.31 -11.66
N SER A 315 -1.55 -9.20 -12.36
CA SER A 315 -0.35 -9.97 -12.05
C SER A 315 0.57 -9.24 -11.06
N PHE A 316 0.75 -7.94 -11.25
CA PHE A 316 1.65 -7.13 -10.40
C PHE A 316 1.36 -5.64 -10.50
N LEU A 317 1.84 -4.90 -9.51
CA LEU A 317 1.86 -3.44 -9.44
C LEU A 317 3.32 -2.96 -9.43
N ILE A 318 3.63 -1.94 -10.21
CA ILE A 318 4.89 -1.19 -10.15
C ILE A 318 4.58 0.16 -9.52
N ILE A 319 5.33 0.56 -8.48
CA ILE A 319 5.31 1.91 -7.91
C ILE A 319 6.73 2.44 -7.96
N ALA A 320 6.96 3.60 -8.56
CA ALA A 320 8.30 4.19 -8.66
C ALA A 320 8.26 5.72 -8.69
N CYS A 321 9.40 6.34 -8.39
CA CYS A 321 9.64 7.76 -8.60
C CYS A 321 9.90 8.08 -10.08
N ASP A 322 10.05 9.37 -10.42
CA ASP A 322 10.30 9.83 -11.78
C ASP A 322 11.69 9.41 -12.31
N GLY A 323 12.64 9.05 -11.43
CA GLY A 323 13.91 8.45 -11.83
C GLY A 323 13.77 7.21 -12.73
N LEU A 324 12.66 6.47 -12.60
CA LEU A 324 12.28 5.42 -13.55
C LEU A 324 11.41 5.98 -14.68
N TRP A 325 10.34 6.71 -14.34
CA TRP A 325 9.28 7.03 -15.30
C TRP A 325 9.64 8.09 -16.34
N ASP A 326 10.72 8.84 -16.13
CA ASP A 326 11.23 9.80 -17.12
C ASP A 326 12.01 9.11 -18.26
N VAL A 327 12.37 7.81 -18.11
CA VAL A 327 13.19 7.08 -19.07
C VAL A 327 12.53 5.80 -19.62
N ILE A 328 11.32 5.45 -19.15
CA ILE A 328 10.59 4.27 -19.67
C ILE A 328 9.08 4.52 -19.68
N GLU A 329 8.40 4.06 -20.71
CA GLU A 329 6.94 4.11 -20.82
C GLU A 329 6.27 2.98 -20.02
N ASP A 330 5.04 3.22 -19.53
CA ASP A 330 4.28 2.28 -18.70
C ASP A 330 4.23 0.86 -19.27
N GLN A 331 3.90 0.73 -20.56
CA GLN A 331 3.77 -0.59 -21.21
C GLN A 331 5.13 -1.27 -21.39
N GLU A 332 6.18 -0.51 -21.62
CA GLU A 332 7.53 -1.02 -21.75
C GLU A 332 8.04 -1.56 -20.41
N ALA A 333 7.81 -0.84 -19.31
CA ALA A 333 8.12 -1.29 -17.96
C ALA A 333 7.39 -2.61 -17.61
N VAL A 334 6.09 -2.72 -17.95
CA VAL A 334 5.33 -3.95 -17.78
C VAL A 334 5.93 -5.10 -18.63
N ASN A 335 6.24 -4.85 -19.89
CA ASN A 335 6.81 -5.87 -20.79
C ASN A 335 8.17 -6.36 -20.31
N LEU A 336 8.97 -5.46 -19.74
CA LEU A 336 10.31 -5.76 -19.27
C LEU A 336 10.33 -6.80 -18.13
N ILE A 337 9.32 -6.79 -17.25
CA ILE A 337 9.31 -7.62 -16.02
C ILE A 337 8.18 -8.64 -15.94
N ARG A 338 7.28 -8.71 -16.96
CA ARG A 338 6.09 -9.57 -16.84
C ARG A 338 6.40 -11.05 -16.62
N ASP A 339 7.49 -11.54 -17.20
CA ASP A 339 7.91 -12.94 -17.12
C ASP A 339 8.78 -13.23 -15.87
N GLU A 340 9.22 -12.19 -15.17
CA GLU A 340 10.01 -12.30 -13.94
C GLU A 340 9.10 -12.57 -12.75
N GLN A 341 9.22 -13.74 -12.12
CA GLN A 341 8.33 -14.16 -11.02
C GLN A 341 8.81 -13.68 -9.65
N ASP A 342 10.09 -13.40 -9.50
CA ASP A 342 10.63 -12.83 -8.27
C ASP A 342 10.47 -11.30 -8.29
N PRO A 343 9.70 -10.69 -7.37
CA PRO A 343 9.50 -9.24 -7.34
C PRO A 343 10.79 -8.48 -7.08
N GLN A 344 11.76 -9.06 -6.35
CA GLN A 344 13.05 -8.43 -6.11
C GLN A 344 13.88 -8.36 -7.39
N ALA A 345 13.95 -9.46 -8.13
CA ALA A 345 14.62 -9.47 -9.44
C ALA A 345 13.91 -8.54 -10.44
N ALA A 346 12.57 -8.46 -10.39
CA ALA A 346 11.79 -7.56 -11.23
C ALA A 346 12.08 -6.08 -10.94
N SER A 347 12.11 -5.67 -9.66
CA SER A 347 12.43 -4.30 -9.28
C SER A 347 13.87 -3.93 -9.64
N GLN A 348 14.83 -4.85 -9.44
CA GLN A 348 16.23 -4.67 -9.82
C GLN A 348 16.39 -4.47 -11.33
N LYS A 349 15.67 -5.24 -12.14
CA LYS A 349 15.70 -5.13 -13.60
C LYS A 349 15.19 -3.79 -14.12
N LEU A 350 14.15 -3.23 -13.49
CA LEU A 350 13.66 -1.89 -13.79
C LEU A 350 14.66 -0.81 -13.37
N LEU A 351 15.25 -0.92 -12.20
CA LEU A 351 16.30 -0.01 -11.73
C LEU A 351 17.50 0.00 -12.68
N GLU A 352 18.01 -1.18 -13.05
CA GLU A 352 19.13 -1.31 -14.00
C GLU A 352 18.79 -0.70 -15.36
N HIS A 353 17.55 -0.87 -15.83
CA HIS A 353 17.09 -0.23 -17.05
C HIS A 353 17.15 1.30 -16.94
N ALA A 354 16.62 1.87 -15.84
CA ALA A 354 16.65 3.32 -15.64
C ALA A 354 18.08 3.89 -15.65
N LEU A 355 19.02 3.22 -14.97
CA LEU A 355 20.43 3.63 -14.95
C LEU A 355 21.10 3.49 -16.33
N ASN A 356 20.77 2.45 -17.10
CA ASN A 356 21.29 2.22 -18.46
C ASN A 356 20.74 3.24 -19.46
N GLU A 357 19.49 3.68 -19.31
CA GLU A 357 18.87 4.76 -20.11
C GLU A 357 19.23 6.15 -19.60
N PHE A 358 20.29 6.25 -18.78
CA PHE A 358 20.89 7.48 -18.30
C PHE A 358 19.97 8.35 -17.44
N SER A 359 19.10 7.74 -16.64
CA SER A 359 18.43 8.51 -15.59
C SER A 359 19.44 9.33 -14.78
N THR A 360 19.11 10.58 -14.48
CA THR A 360 19.97 11.49 -13.73
C THR A 360 19.46 11.74 -12.31
N ASP A 361 18.43 11.00 -11.89
CA ASP A 361 17.81 11.16 -10.58
C ASP A 361 18.08 10.00 -9.62
N ASN A 362 17.73 10.19 -8.34
CA ASN A 362 17.50 9.07 -7.45
C ASN A 362 16.44 8.16 -8.10
N THR A 363 16.56 6.88 -7.92
CA THR A 363 15.62 5.93 -8.51
C THR A 363 15.20 4.90 -7.47
N SER A 364 13.92 4.86 -7.18
CA SER A 364 13.30 3.90 -6.27
C SER A 364 12.18 3.18 -6.98
N VAL A 365 12.23 1.84 -7.01
CA VAL A 365 11.29 0.98 -7.74
C VAL A 365 10.78 -0.12 -6.83
N MET A 366 9.48 -0.16 -6.61
CA MET A 366 8.80 -1.22 -5.90
C MET A 366 7.93 -2.05 -6.85
N VAL A 367 8.05 -3.38 -6.77
CA VAL A 367 7.19 -4.32 -7.49
C VAL A 367 6.41 -5.17 -6.48
N VAL A 368 5.09 -5.14 -6.57
CA VAL A 368 4.19 -5.97 -5.77
C VAL A 368 3.58 -7.03 -6.68
N ARG A 369 3.96 -8.29 -6.49
CA ARG A 369 3.35 -9.41 -7.22
C ARG A 369 2.20 -10.00 -6.42
N PHE A 370 1.02 -10.03 -7.04
CA PHE A 370 -0.17 -10.62 -6.44
C PHE A 370 -0.15 -12.14 -6.63
N SER A 371 -0.53 -12.88 -5.58
CA SER A 371 -0.75 -14.32 -5.68
C SER A 371 -2.03 -14.60 -6.47
N SER A 372 -2.01 -15.61 -7.32
CA SER A 372 -3.22 -16.09 -8.01
C SER A 372 -4.21 -16.59 -6.96
N SER A 373 -5.40 -16.04 -6.93
CA SER A 373 -6.52 -16.49 -6.08
C SER A 373 -7.07 -17.79 -6.59
#